data_19bebfb0432c6e4ac470fa383cba8060
#
_entry.id   19bebfb0432c6e4ac470fa383cba8060
#
_cell.length_a   1.000
_cell.length_b   1.000
_cell.length_c   1.000
_cell.angle_alpha   90.00
_cell.angle_beta   90.00
_cell.angle_gamma   90.00
#
_symmetry.space_group_name_H-M   'P 1'
#
loop_
_entity.id
_entity.type
_entity.pdbx_description
1 polymer ?
#
loop_
_entity_poly.entity_id
_entity_poly.type
_entity_poly.pdbx_seq_one_letter_code
_entity_poly.pdbx_strand_id
1 'polypeptide(L)'
;MSKEHRKKIKASLAKRNRSERHFQWFGKLGVILGLAAVVLLFVDIISKGSGAFRATYIQLEIEYDPEVIGIFDVNDTEEFIFANWQNLAKKSLRDLFPEVTKRGEKRKLNNLVSEGAGFDFRDQLTQRPSLWGTKETLWILADDDIDTYYKSWLDDNPFSARLTSEQIKWIDQLHSKGLITLKFNTKFFERGDSREPEQAGIKGALIGSFVTLI
;
A
#
# COMPACT_ATOMS: atom_id res chain seq x y z
N MET A 1 -55.72 -30.34 -46.26
CA MET A 1 -55.33 -29.06 -45.64
C MET A 1 -55.13 -28.02 -46.72
N SER A 2 -56.01 -26.99 -46.77
CA SER A 2 -56.11 -26.02 -47.87
C SER A 2 -54.81 -25.15 -47.93
N LYS A 3 -54.39 -24.79 -49.18
CA LYS A 3 -53.21 -23.93 -49.42
C LYS A 3 -53.31 -22.58 -48.67
N GLU A 4 -54.52 -22.08 -48.41
CA GLU A 4 -54.77 -20.87 -47.63
C GLU A 4 -54.48 -21.01 -46.16
N HIS A 5 -54.75 -22.15 -45.54
CA HIS A 5 -54.42 -22.42 -44.15
C HIS A 5 -52.89 -22.45 -43.94
N ARG A 6 -52.15 -23.04 -44.86
CA ARG A 6 -50.66 -23.03 -44.80
C ARG A 6 -50.08 -21.61 -44.93
N LYS A 7 -50.72 -20.74 -45.76
CA LYS A 7 -50.25 -19.35 -45.94
C LYS A 7 -50.47 -18.50 -44.67
N LYS A 8 -51.62 -18.67 -44.00
CA LYS A 8 -51.93 -18.01 -42.73
C LYS A 8 -51.01 -18.48 -41.59
N ILE A 9 -50.73 -19.76 -41.51
CA ILE A 9 -49.79 -20.33 -40.52
C ILE A 9 -48.36 -19.81 -40.75
N LYS A 10 -47.84 -19.79 -41.99
CA LYS A 10 -46.53 -19.24 -42.30
C LYS A 10 -46.40 -17.77 -41.99
N ALA A 11 -47.45 -16.94 -42.23
CA ALA A 11 -47.48 -15.52 -41.90
C ALA A 11 -47.47 -15.28 -40.38
N SER A 12 -48.24 -16.07 -39.62
CA SER A 12 -48.26 -15.97 -38.15
C SER A 12 -46.96 -16.42 -37.51
N LEU A 13 -46.31 -17.47 -38.08
CA LEU A 13 -44.98 -17.94 -37.64
C LEU A 13 -43.88 -16.87 -37.90
N ALA A 14 -43.90 -16.20 -39.05
CA ALA A 14 -42.96 -15.13 -39.37
C ALA A 14 -43.10 -13.94 -38.39
N LYS A 15 -44.32 -13.55 -38.04
CA LYS A 15 -44.58 -12.48 -37.07
C LYS A 15 -44.14 -12.87 -35.63
N ARG A 16 -44.38 -14.11 -35.22
CA ARG A 16 -43.93 -14.63 -33.92
C ARG A 16 -42.41 -14.71 -33.85
N ASN A 17 -41.76 -15.25 -34.89
CA ASN A 17 -40.28 -15.31 -34.95
C ASN A 17 -39.64 -13.91 -34.92
N ARG A 18 -40.26 -12.91 -35.52
CA ARG A 18 -39.74 -11.52 -35.46
C ARG A 18 -39.87 -10.95 -34.05
N SER A 19 -41.02 -11.15 -33.39
CA SER A 19 -41.27 -10.73 -32.00
C SER A 19 -40.29 -11.43 -31.03
N GLU A 20 -40.07 -12.72 -31.23
CA GLU A 20 -39.15 -13.53 -30.43
C GLU A 20 -37.69 -13.05 -30.61
N ARG A 21 -37.26 -12.73 -31.82
CA ARG A 21 -35.94 -12.13 -32.07
C ARG A 21 -35.77 -10.79 -31.36
N HIS A 22 -36.80 -9.93 -31.37
CA HIS A 22 -36.75 -8.67 -30.65
C HIS A 22 -36.63 -8.91 -29.13
N PHE A 23 -37.39 -9.82 -28.58
CA PHE A 23 -37.34 -10.18 -27.16
C PHE A 23 -35.94 -10.76 -26.79
N GLN A 24 -35.40 -11.66 -27.61
CA GLN A 24 -34.06 -12.20 -27.40
C GLN A 24 -32.99 -11.09 -27.49
N TRP A 25 -33.16 -10.14 -28.39
CA TRP A 25 -32.24 -8.99 -28.52
C TRP A 25 -32.27 -8.11 -27.26
N PHE A 26 -33.46 -7.79 -26.75
CA PHE A 26 -33.61 -7.06 -25.50
C PHE A 26 -33.02 -7.80 -24.30
N GLY A 27 -33.26 -9.11 -24.24
CA GLY A 27 -32.64 -9.95 -23.22
C GLY A 27 -31.11 -9.94 -23.29
N LYS A 28 -30.54 -10.11 -24.49
CA LYS A 28 -29.08 -10.01 -24.68
C LYS A 28 -28.53 -8.64 -24.33
N LEU A 29 -29.23 -7.56 -24.73
CA LEU A 29 -28.84 -6.20 -24.37
C LEU A 29 -28.83 -6.00 -22.85
N GLY A 30 -29.83 -6.50 -22.14
CA GLY A 30 -29.89 -6.45 -20.67
C GLY A 30 -28.70 -7.17 -20.02
N VAL A 31 -28.35 -8.37 -20.51
CA VAL A 31 -27.19 -9.13 -20.02
C VAL A 31 -25.88 -8.37 -20.30
N ILE A 32 -25.72 -7.82 -21.51
CA ILE A 32 -24.52 -7.04 -21.88
C ILE A 32 -24.39 -5.79 -20.99
N LEU A 33 -25.51 -5.06 -20.77
CA LEU A 33 -25.50 -3.89 -19.89
C LEU A 33 -25.16 -4.26 -18.44
N GLY A 34 -25.73 -5.35 -17.92
CA GLY A 34 -25.38 -5.86 -16.59
C GLY A 34 -23.90 -6.23 -16.48
N LEU A 35 -23.36 -6.93 -17.47
CA LEU A 35 -21.95 -7.28 -17.49
C LEU A 35 -21.06 -6.04 -17.61
N ALA A 36 -21.44 -5.08 -18.46
CA ALA A 36 -20.73 -3.80 -18.59
C ALA A 36 -20.70 -3.02 -17.27
N ALA A 37 -21.82 -2.97 -16.54
CA ALA A 37 -21.88 -2.34 -15.22
C ALA A 37 -20.94 -3.01 -14.21
N VAL A 38 -20.87 -4.34 -14.20
CA VAL A 38 -19.93 -5.10 -13.36
C VAL A 38 -18.49 -4.79 -13.73
N VAL A 39 -18.16 -4.78 -15.03
CA VAL A 39 -16.81 -4.43 -15.50
C VAL A 39 -16.44 -3.01 -15.08
N LEU A 40 -17.34 -2.03 -15.27
CA LEU A 40 -17.12 -0.65 -14.84
C LEU A 40 -16.89 -0.54 -13.34
N LEU A 41 -17.64 -1.30 -12.53
CA LEU A 41 -17.45 -1.37 -11.09
C LEU A 41 -16.04 -1.88 -10.75
N PHE A 42 -15.59 -2.97 -11.38
CA PHE A 42 -14.24 -3.50 -11.16
C PHE A 42 -13.15 -2.51 -11.58
N VAL A 43 -13.33 -1.85 -12.72
CA VAL A 43 -12.39 -0.81 -13.19
C VAL A 43 -12.30 0.33 -12.17
N ASP A 44 -13.43 0.80 -11.63
CA ASP A 44 -13.45 1.85 -10.61
C ASP A 44 -12.75 1.40 -9.31
N ILE A 45 -13.06 0.20 -8.82
CA ILE A 45 -12.43 -0.37 -7.61
C ILE A 45 -10.91 -0.51 -7.80
N ILE A 46 -10.47 -1.08 -8.93
CA ILE A 46 -9.04 -1.30 -9.19
C ILE A 46 -8.33 0.05 -9.37
N SER A 47 -8.93 0.98 -10.10
CA SER A 47 -8.35 2.31 -10.30
C SER A 47 -8.14 3.05 -8.99
N LYS A 48 -9.16 3.08 -8.12
CA LYS A 48 -9.08 3.75 -6.79
C LYS A 48 -8.22 2.99 -5.80
N GLY A 49 -8.25 1.64 -5.86
CA GLY A 49 -7.48 0.78 -4.97
C GLY A 49 -6.01 0.60 -5.37
N SER A 50 -5.62 0.96 -6.59
CA SER A 50 -4.26 0.72 -7.10
C SER A 50 -3.17 1.44 -6.29
N GLY A 51 -3.51 2.56 -5.65
CA GLY A 51 -2.62 3.28 -4.74
C GLY A 51 -2.17 2.47 -3.53
N ALA A 52 -2.99 1.52 -3.05
CA ALA A 52 -2.64 0.64 -1.94
C ALA A 52 -1.52 -0.37 -2.29
N PHE A 53 -1.34 -0.69 -3.57
CA PHE A 53 -0.26 -1.58 -4.02
C PHE A 53 1.11 -0.91 -4.12
N ARG A 54 1.17 0.38 -3.91
CA ARG A 54 2.41 1.15 -3.84
C ARG A 54 2.51 1.82 -2.47
N ALA A 55 3.72 1.92 -1.97
CA ALA A 55 4.01 2.66 -0.75
C ALA A 55 5.27 3.51 -0.95
N THR A 56 5.34 4.60 -0.23
CA THR A 56 6.48 5.50 -0.23
C THR A 56 7.57 4.93 0.67
N TYR A 57 8.78 4.91 0.15
CA TYR A 57 9.97 4.47 0.88
C TYR A 57 11.02 5.57 0.88
N ILE A 58 11.70 5.70 2.00
CA ILE A 58 12.84 6.60 2.21
C ILE A 58 14.10 5.75 2.33
N GLN A 59 15.13 6.09 1.56
CA GLN A 59 16.41 5.42 1.62
C GLN A 59 17.26 6.01 2.74
N LEU A 60 17.66 5.16 3.69
CA LEU A 60 18.49 5.55 4.83
C LEU A 60 19.68 4.59 4.97
N GLU A 61 20.80 5.12 5.41
CA GLU A 61 21.95 4.32 5.86
C GLU A 61 21.73 3.95 7.32
N ILE A 62 21.42 2.68 7.58
CA ILE A 62 21.15 2.16 8.92
C ILE A 62 22.44 1.55 9.48
N GLU A 63 22.89 2.07 10.61
CA GLU A 63 23.99 1.53 11.40
C GLU A 63 23.41 0.68 12.52
N TYR A 64 23.67 -0.64 12.49
CA TYR A 64 23.18 -1.59 13.51
C TYR A 64 24.04 -1.51 14.78
N ASP A 65 23.99 -0.37 15.44
CA ASP A 65 24.73 -0.06 16.66
C ASP A 65 23.90 -0.44 17.90
N PRO A 66 24.36 -1.41 18.74
CA PRO A 66 23.64 -1.83 19.93
C PRO A 66 23.40 -0.69 20.91
N GLU A 67 24.34 0.23 21.08
CA GLU A 67 24.24 1.35 22.02
C GLU A 67 23.07 2.29 21.65
N VAL A 68 22.83 2.49 20.34
CA VAL A 68 21.74 3.37 19.83
C VAL A 68 20.36 2.84 20.23
N ILE A 69 20.19 1.54 20.28
CA ILE A 69 18.93 0.87 20.60
C ILE A 69 18.82 0.50 22.08
N GLY A 70 19.89 0.69 22.84
CA GLY A 70 19.93 0.44 24.29
C GLY A 70 20.19 -1.01 24.65
N ILE A 71 20.94 -1.74 23.82
CA ILE A 71 21.40 -3.10 24.10
C ILE A 71 22.83 -3.03 24.63
N PHE A 72 23.06 -3.60 25.80
CA PHE A 72 24.38 -3.71 26.44
C PHE A 72 24.98 -5.10 26.26
N ASP A 73 24.15 -6.13 26.21
CA ASP A 73 24.55 -7.50 25.89
C ASP A 73 23.74 -8.02 24.70
N VAL A 74 24.37 -8.18 23.55
CA VAL A 74 23.75 -8.66 22.30
C VAL A 74 23.23 -10.10 22.39
N ASN A 75 23.63 -10.84 23.43
CA ASN A 75 23.15 -12.20 23.68
C ASN A 75 21.96 -12.23 24.67
N ASP A 76 21.62 -11.09 25.29
CA ASP A 76 20.47 -11.00 26.17
C ASP A 76 19.19 -10.90 25.33
N THR A 77 18.37 -11.95 25.44
CA THR A 77 17.10 -12.06 24.70
C THR A 77 16.07 -11.01 25.17
N GLU A 78 16.07 -10.63 26.45
CA GLU A 78 15.14 -9.63 26.97
C GLU A 78 15.52 -8.24 26.48
N GLU A 79 16.80 -7.86 26.55
CA GLU A 79 17.30 -6.60 26.00
C GLU A 79 16.98 -6.53 24.49
N PHE A 80 17.18 -7.61 23.74
CA PHE A 80 16.88 -7.67 22.31
C PHE A 80 15.39 -7.48 22.00
N ILE A 81 14.49 -8.07 22.79
CA ILE A 81 13.04 -7.95 22.57
C ILE A 81 12.55 -6.53 22.88
N PHE A 82 13.05 -5.92 23.95
CA PHE A 82 12.58 -4.61 24.42
C PHE A 82 13.39 -3.41 23.91
N ALA A 83 14.43 -3.65 23.11
CA ALA A 83 15.26 -2.59 22.52
C ALA A 83 14.44 -1.61 21.70
N ASN A 84 14.88 -0.36 21.68
CA ASN A 84 14.23 0.68 20.89
C ASN A 84 14.75 0.70 19.45
N TRP A 85 14.36 -0.31 18.68
CA TRP A 85 14.75 -0.50 17.28
C TRP A 85 14.48 0.71 16.38
N GLN A 86 13.44 1.48 16.68
CA GLN A 86 13.10 2.69 15.95
C GLN A 86 14.20 3.77 16.03
N ASN A 87 15.05 3.73 17.06
CA ASN A 87 16.15 4.68 17.19
C ASN A 87 17.17 4.58 16.05
N LEU A 88 17.32 3.43 15.40
CA LEU A 88 18.21 3.29 14.23
C LEU A 88 17.76 4.23 13.09
N ALA A 89 16.48 4.18 12.73
CA ALA A 89 15.92 5.09 11.71
C ALA A 89 15.99 6.55 12.16
N LYS A 90 15.70 6.83 13.43
CA LYS A 90 15.75 8.19 13.98
C LYS A 90 17.17 8.77 13.98
N LYS A 91 18.18 7.94 14.25
CA LYS A 91 19.59 8.35 14.14
C LYS A 91 19.93 8.69 12.69
N SER A 92 19.65 7.77 11.77
CA SER A 92 19.93 7.97 10.34
C SER A 92 19.27 9.21 9.75
N LEU A 93 18.01 9.49 10.12
CA LEU A 93 17.33 10.72 9.71
C LEU A 93 18.02 11.97 10.25
N ARG A 94 18.47 11.96 11.51
CA ARG A 94 19.17 13.10 12.09
C ARG A 94 20.54 13.32 11.45
N ASP A 95 21.22 12.24 11.10
CA ASP A 95 22.52 12.30 10.41
C ASP A 95 22.36 12.83 8.98
N LEU A 96 21.22 12.54 8.33
CA LEU A 96 20.87 13.06 7.01
C LEU A 96 20.47 14.55 7.02
N PHE A 97 19.93 15.05 8.16
CA PHE A 97 19.48 16.43 8.37
C PHE A 97 20.14 17.05 9.62
N PRO A 98 21.47 17.25 9.61
CA PRO A 98 22.22 17.74 10.79
C PRO A 98 21.83 19.16 11.21
N GLU A 99 21.24 19.95 10.30
CA GLU A 99 20.72 21.29 10.57
C GLU A 99 19.51 21.30 11.50
N VAL A 100 18.81 20.16 11.66
CA VAL A 100 17.62 20.06 12.54
C VAL A 100 18.07 19.84 13.99
N THR A 101 18.20 20.93 14.73
CA THR A 101 18.71 20.90 16.12
C THR A 101 17.62 20.99 17.18
N LYS A 102 16.52 21.71 16.89
CA LYS A 102 15.44 21.93 17.86
C LYS A 102 14.65 20.65 18.14
N ARG A 103 14.33 20.41 19.40
CA ARG A 103 13.61 19.21 19.85
C ARG A 103 12.28 18.98 19.13
N GLY A 104 11.51 20.06 18.89
CA GLY A 104 10.22 19.97 18.19
C GLY A 104 10.37 19.58 16.73
N GLU A 105 11.39 20.11 16.04
CA GLU A 105 11.71 19.78 14.64
C GLU A 105 12.24 18.34 14.54
N LYS A 106 13.11 17.91 15.47
CA LYS A 106 13.58 16.52 15.52
C LYS A 106 12.43 15.51 15.66
N ARG A 107 11.38 15.86 16.43
CA ARG A 107 10.20 15.02 16.54
C ARG A 107 9.47 14.90 15.19
N LYS A 108 9.25 16.04 14.50
CA LYS A 108 8.65 16.07 13.18
C LYS A 108 9.47 15.32 12.13
N LEU A 109 10.81 15.42 12.20
CA LEU A 109 11.73 14.70 11.34
C LEU A 109 11.65 13.20 11.56
N ASN A 110 11.62 12.75 12.81
CA ASN A 110 11.50 11.34 13.15
C ASN A 110 10.18 10.71 12.65
N ASN A 111 9.13 11.52 12.48
CA ASN A 111 7.84 11.09 11.94
C ASN A 111 7.81 11.04 10.41
N LEU A 112 8.94 11.14 9.71
CA LEU A 112 9.00 10.88 8.27
C LEU A 112 8.96 9.38 7.95
N VAL A 113 9.38 8.53 8.88
CA VAL A 113 9.38 7.07 8.72
C VAL A 113 8.34 6.42 9.62
N SER A 114 7.79 5.32 9.16
CA SER A 114 6.83 4.50 9.90
C SER A 114 7.36 4.11 11.29
N GLU A 115 6.53 4.20 12.32
CA GLU A 115 6.87 3.69 13.64
C GLU A 115 7.11 2.17 13.63
N GLY A 116 6.49 1.46 12.70
CA GLY A 116 6.71 0.02 12.51
C GLY A 116 8.05 -0.37 11.86
N ALA A 117 8.89 0.58 11.44
CA ALA A 117 10.20 0.27 10.84
C ALA A 117 11.13 -0.49 11.80
N GLY A 118 10.98 -0.26 13.12
CA GLY A 118 11.77 -0.98 14.12
C GLY A 118 11.60 -2.50 14.08
N PHE A 119 10.41 -2.99 13.75
CA PHE A 119 10.17 -4.43 13.62
C PHE A 119 10.96 -5.02 12.45
N ASP A 120 11.07 -4.28 11.35
CA ASP A 120 11.85 -4.72 10.19
C ASP A 120 13.34 -4.87 10.52
N PHE A 121 13.91 -3.93 11.27
CA PHE A 121 15.32 -3.99 11.71
C PHE A 121 15.57 -5.18 12.63
N ARG A 122 14.68 -5.39 13.59
CA ARG A 122 14.77 -6.54 14.49
C ARG A 122 14.71 -7.85 13.72
N ASP A 123 13.76 -7.99 12.82
CA ASP A 123 13.57 -9.21 12.03
C ASP A 123 14.78 -9.46 11.10
N GLN A 124 15.34 -8.41 10.48
CA GLN A 124 16.54 -8.52 9.66
C GLN A 124 17.75 -8.97 10.49
N LEU A 125 17.93 -8.41 11.67
CA LEU A 125 19.06 -8.76 12.52
C LEU A 125 18.90 -10.17 13.10
N THR A 126 17.66 -10.59 13.41
CA THR A 126 17.38 -11.98 13.82
C THR A 126 17.76 -12.99 12.72
N GLN A 127 17.49 -12.65 11.44
CA GLN A 127 17.85 -13.50 10.31
C GLN A 127 19.34 -13.43 9.94
N ARG A 128 19.96 -12.27 10.18
CA ARG A 128 21.36 -11.98 9.80
C ARG A 128 22.13 -11.33 10.97
N PRO A 129 22.51 -12.11 12.01
CA PRO A 129 23.26 -11.56 13.16
C PRO A 129 24.58 -10.89 12.80
N SER A 130 25.15 -11.20 11.62
CA SER A 130 26.37 -10.57 11.10
C SER A 130 26.25 -9.09 10.81
N LEU A 131 25.04 -8.53 10.84
CA LEU A 131 24.80 -7.09 10.65
C LEU A 131 25.21 -6.25 11.87
N TRP A 132 25.42 -6.84 13.05
CA TRP A 132 25.89 -6.08 14.21
C TRP A 132 27.14 -5.27 13.91
N GLY A 133 27.11 -3.98 14.25
CA GLY A 133 28.21 -3.04 14.02
C GLY A 133 28.44 -2.68 12.55
N THR A 134 27.59 -3.12 11.64
CA THR A 134 27.72 -2.76 10.21
C THR A 134 26.72 -1.68 9.80
N LYS A 135 26.97 -1.07 8.64
CA LYS A 135 26.06 -0.13 8.00
C LYS A 135 25.44 -0.76 6.76
N GLU A 136 24.15 -0.61 6.60
CA GLU A 136 23.43 -1.07 5.41
C GLU A 136 22.50 0.02 4.89
N THR A 137 22.48 0.25 3.57
CA THR A 137 21.55 1.18 2.94
C THR A 137 20.21 0.48 2.68
N LEU A 138 19.17 0.93 3.35
CA LEU A 138 17.85 0.31 3.31
C LEU A 138 16.77 1.29 2.85
N TRP A 139 15.75 0.74 2.19
CA TRP A 139 14.52 1.43 1.90
C TRP A 139 13.52 1.19 3.03
N ILE A 140 13.27 2.24 3.80
CA ILE A 140 12.40 2.22 4.97
C ILE A 140 11.04 2.77 4.58
N LEU A 141 9.97 2.13 5.04
CA LEU A 141 8.60 2.57 4.79
C LEU A 141 8.38 3.95 5.44
N ALA A 142 7.85 4.89 4.66
CA ALA A 142 7.46 6.20 5.17
C ALA A 142 6.21 6.10 6.05
N ASP A 143 5.97 7.11 6.86
CA ASP A 143 4.73 7.30 7.60
C ASP A 143 3.54 7.51 6.65
N ASP A 144 2.31 7.21 7.09
CA ASP A 144 1.12 7.26 6.24
C ASP A 144 0.78 8.67 5.74
N ASP A 145 1.01 9.71 6.55
CA ASP A 145 0.83 11.10 6.13
C ASP A 145 1.83 11.49 5.04
N ILE A 146 3.07 11.00 5.13
CA ILE A 146 4.11 11.21 4.12
C ILE A 146 3.76 10.45 2.84
N ASP A 147 3.31 9.21 2.96
CA ASP A 147 2.89 8.38 1.82
C ASP A 147 1.74 9.04 1.05
N THR A 148 0.73 9.51 1.77
CA THR A 148 -0.44 10.20 1.21
C THR A 148 -0.02 11.48 0.48
N TYR A 149 0.82 12.31 1.12
CA TYR A 149 1.31 13.53 0.51
C TYR A 149 2.15 13.26 -0.74
N TYR A 150 3.12 12.35 -0.66
CA TYR A 150 4.04 12.07 -1.76
C TYR A 150 3.33 11.49 -2.99
N LYS A 151 2.35 10.63 -2.78
CA LYS A 151 1.49 10.12 -3.85
C LYS A 151 0.68 11.23 -4.52
N SER A 152 0.01 12.07 -3.71
CA SER A 152 -0.80 13.17 -4.23
C SER A 152 0.04 14.23 -4.94
N TRP A 153 1.27 14.45 -4.49
CA TRP A 153 2.22 15.36 -5.13
C TRP A 153 2.69 14.85 -6.50
N LEU A 154 2.92 13.53 -6.62
CA LEU A 154 3.25 12.91 -7.92
C LEU A 154 2.08 12.93 -8.91
N ASP A 155 0.85 12.98 -8.41
CA ASP A 155 -0.38 13.08 -9.21
C ASP A 155 -0.79 14.55 -9.50
N ASP A 156 0.12 15.52 -9.33
CA ASP A 156 -0.11 16.97 -9.50
C ASP A 156 -1.26 17.55 -8.67
N ASN A 157 -1.63 16.88 -7.58
CA ASN A 157 -2.71 17.32 -6.68
C ASN A 157 -2.28 17.19 -5.19
N PRO A 158 -1.27 17.96 -4.74
CA PRO A 158 -0.67 17.79 -3.42
C PRO A 158 -1.68 18.02 -2.29
N PHE A 159 -1.87 17.00 -1.46
CA PHE A 159 -2.70 17.05 -0.27
C PHE A 159 -1.81 17.03 0.98
N SER A 160 -1.66 18.18 1.63
CA SER A 160 -0.73 18.38 2.74
C SER A 160 -1.40 18.67 4.08
N ALA A 161 -2.68 18.34 4.25
CA ALA A 161 -3.49 18.80 5.41
C ALA A 161 -2.90 18.42 6.79
N ARG A 162 -2.06 17.39 6.86
CA ARG A 162 -1.46 16.91 8.11
C ARG A 162 0.02 17.21 8.26
N LEU A 163 0.68 17.66 7.18
CA LEU A 163 2.11 17.95 7.18
C LEU A 163 2.42 19.40 7.50
N THR A 164 3.54 19.59 8.18
CA THR A 164 4.08 20.92 8.41
C THR A 164 4.96 21.38 7.24
N SER A 165 5.15 22.69 7.09
CA SER A 165 5.99 23.26 6.03
C SER A 165 7.43 22.74 6.07
N GLU A 166 7.94 22.40 7.26
CA GLU A 166 9.28 21.82 7.42
C GLU A 166 9.32 20.41 6.87
N GLN A 167 8.32 19.57 7.15
CA GLN A 167 8.25 18.20 6.62
C GLN A 167 8.17 18.20 5.11
N ILE A 168 7.38 19.08 4.51
CA ILE A 168 7.29 19.24 3.04
C ILE A 168 8.68 19.58 2.47
N LYS A 169 9.42 20.52 3.07
CA LYS A 169 10.78 20.86 2.61
C LYS A 169 11.74 19.67 2.71
N TRP A 170 11.65 18.86 3.75
CA TRP A 170 12.49 17.67 3.87
C TRP A 170 12.12 16.60 2.83
N ILE A 171 10.84 16.44 2.51
CA ILE A 171 10.39 15.55 1.43
C ILE A 171 10.94 16.02 0.08
N ASP A 172 10.88 17.32 -0.22
CA ASP A 172 11.42 17.91 -1.45
C ASP A 172 12.95 17.69 -1.54
N GLN A 173 13.66 17.83 -0.43
CA GLN A 173 15.10 17.54 -0.37
C GLN A 173 15.40 16.05 -0.58
N LEU A 174 14.61 15.14 0.03
CA LEU A 174 14.74 13.70 -0.19
C LEU A 174 14.48 13.35 -1.65
N HIS A 175 13.45 13.95 -2.25
CA HIS A 175 13.12 13.74 -3.65
C HIS A 175 14.25 14.21 -4.58
N SER A 176 14.76 15.42 -4.38
CA SER A 176 15.85 15.98 -5.19
C SER A 176 17.14 15.16 -5.11
N LYS A 177 17.37 14.48 -4.00
CA LYS A 177 18.50 13.55 -3.79
C LYS A 177 18.22 12.12 -4.27
N GLY A 178 17.00 11.80 -4.73
CA GLY A 178 16.58 10.45 -5.10
C GLY A 178 16.45 9.49 -3.92
N LEU A 179 16.31 10.02 -2.69
CA LEU A 179 16.22 9.24 -1.46
C LEU A 179 14.78 8.92 -1.02
N ILE A 180 13.78 9.32 -1.80
CA ILE A 180 12.37 8.97 -1.59
C ILE A 180 11.76 8.48 -2.90
N THR A 181 10.97 7.42 -2.86
CA THR A 181 10.34 6.87 -4.06
C THR A 181 9.14 5.99 -3.73
N LEU A 182 8.26 5.80 -4.72
CA LEU A 182 7.20 4.79 -4.64
C LEU A 182 7.74 3.42 -5.07
N LYS A 183 7.46 2.40 -4.25
CA LYS A 183 7.75 1.00 -4.56
C LYS A 183 6.50 0.15 -4.42
N PHE A 184 6.53 -1.05 -5.00
CA PHE A 184 5.49 -2.04 -4.77
C PHE A 184 5.46 -2.42 -3.29
N ASN A 185 4.26 -2.38 -2.69
CA ASN A 185 4.06 -2.65 -1.27
C ASN A 185 3.92 -4.16 -1.03
N THR A 186 5.04 -4.87 -0.91
CA THR A 186 5.05 -6.31 -0.59
C THR A 186 4.46 -6.58 0.79
N LYS A 187 4.65 -5.65 1.74
CA LYS A 187 4.16 -5.76 3.12
C LYS A 187 2.64 -5.87 3.18
N PHE A 188 1.93 -5.22 2.25
CA PHE A 188 0.48 -5.34 2.12
C PHE A 188 0.01 -6.79 1.94
N PHE A 189 0.79 -7.62 1.26
CA PHE A 189 0.45 -9.04 1.04
C PHE A 189 1.01 -9.98 2.11
N GLU A 190 2.08 -9.58 2.80
CA GLU A 190 2.82 -10.43 3.72
C GLU A 190 2.37 -10.26 5.17
N ARG A 191 1.79 -9.11 5.51
CA ARG A 191 1.40 -8.76 6.88
C ARG A 191 -0.10 -8.96 7.12
N GLY A 192 -0.43 -9.05 8.40
CA GLY A 192 -1.80 -9.03 8.90
C GLY A 192 -2.25 -7.61 9.24
N ASP A 193 -3.20 -7.52 10.17
CA ASP A 193 -3.67 -6.26 10.72
C ASP A 193 -2.58 -5.55 11.54
N SER A 194 -2.55 -4.22 11.49
CA SER A 194 -1.61 -3.37 12.22
C SER A 194 -2.30 -2.10 12.70
N ARG A 195 -1.80 -1.51 13.79
CA ARG A 195 -2.25 -0.20 14.26
C ARG A 195 -1.73 0.92 13.36
N GLU A 196 -0.59 0.70 12.73
CA GLU A 196 0.01 1.64 11.77
C GLU A 196 -0.57 1.34 10.39
N PRO A 197 -1.33 2.26 9.75
CA PRO A 197 -2.01 2.02 8.49
C PRO A 197 -1.08 1.57 7.36
N GLU A 198 0.10 2.16 7.26
CA GLU A 198 1.12 1.83 6.27
C GLU A 198 1.74 0.43 6.46
N GLN A 199 1.60 -0.15 7.66
CA GLN A 199 2.08 -1.49 7.99
C GLN A 199 0.98 -2.55 7.86
N ALA A 200 -0.28 -2.15 7.69
CA ALA A 200 -1.41 -3.06 7.60
C ALA A 200 -1.38 -3.87 6.29
N GLY A 201 -1.75 -5.14 6.39
CA GLY A 201 -1.80 -6.05 5.26
C GLY A 201 -3.06 -6.90 5.23
N ILE A 202 -3.28 -7.58 4.11
CA ILE A 202 -4.49 -8.37 3.85
C ILE A 202 -4.34 -9.86 4.18
N LYS A 203 -3.14 -10.33 4.55
CA LYS A 203 -2.87 -11.74 4.77
C LYS A 203 -3.81 -12.38 5.79
N GLY A 204 -4.04 -11.72 6.93
CA GLY A 204 -4.94 -12.21 7.96
C GLY A 204 -6.38 -12.35 7.46
N ALA A 205 -6.88 -11.35 6.75
CA ALA A 205 -8.22 -11.35 6.18
C ALA A 205 -8.40 -12.44 5.10
N LEU A 206 -7.40 -12.63 4.25
CA LEU A 206 -7.41 -13.69 3.21
C LEU A 206 -7.44 -15.07 3.83
N ILE A 207 -6.56 -15.35 4.81
CA ILE A 207 -6.51 -16.65 5.49
C ILE A 207 -7.80 -16.89 6.29
N GLY A 208 -8.29 -15.89 7.02
CA GLY A 208 -9.54 -16.00 7.78
C GLY A 208 -10.74 -16.29 6.87
N SER A 209 -10.87 -15.59 5.74
CA SER A 209 -11.93 -15.84 4.75
C SER A 209 -11.84 -17.25 4.16
N PHE A 210 -10.65 -17.71 3.83
CA PHE A 210 -10.45 -19.04 3.29
C PHE A 210 -10.83 -20.14 4.28
N VAL A 211 -10.39 -20.00 5.56
CA VAL A 211 -10.71 -20.98 6.62
C VAL A 211 -12.20 -21.03 6.95
N THR A 212 -12.93 -19.89 6.82
CA THR A 212 -14.37 -19.86 7.07
C THR A 212 -15.21 -20.43 5.92
N LEU A 213 -14.64 -20.55 4.71
CA LEU A 213 -15.31 -21.11 3.53
C LEU A 213 -15.15 -22.62 3.39
N ILE A 214 -14.25 -23.25 4.16
CA ILE A 214 -14.02 -24.69 4.21
C ILE A 214 -14.73 -25.29 5.42
#